data_213bbfdb6083e7a7a5d5a7aea8788583
#
_entry.id   213bbfdb6083e7a7a5d5a7aea8788583
#
_cell.length_a   1.000
_cell.length_b   1.000
_cell.length_c   1.000
_cell.angle_alpha   90.00
_cell.angle_beta   90.00
_cell.angle_gamma   90.00
#
_symmetry.space_group_name_H-M   'P 1'
#
loop_
_entity.id
_entity.type
_entity.pdbx_description
1 polymer ?
#
loop_
_entity_poly.entity_id
_entity_poly.type
_entity_poly.pdbx_seq_one_letter_code
_entity_poly.pdbx_strand_id
1 'polypeptide(L)'
;MSAVGFCGNWIIVTCDKKLFAVHTKEAREPFVFDCSTAEKKPKNTQDEKNRWVVRRCTSLVFTQAEDELLVADKSGDVYAFSVVEPQKEGELKMGHLSMLLALTVSLDDKYIITADRDEKIRVSHLRSPYNIQSFCLGHRQFVSALQILSTHPHWLLSGSGDGTLKLWDYESGSELQSCDLRQLDETTSSEADKDKDPTVCRVTSSTDGQYVAVQCDRVPILQLFTLTQKDNEKLVPHSRISLPCCPLDVNFDPEGRLWVLMDSSDAPLQIYSLTHSSWECVAHVPELNRVTKAFRPHWETLEASLRTNNRFEQLHKVTFDNVAVYLQKKQQRLEEQQLKRSGGQRAKCNKRAKKETEAVTQPFA
;
A
#
# COMPACT_ATOMS: atom_id res chain seq x y z
N MET A 1 8.97 6.38 4.73
CA MET A 1 7.85 6.46 3.75
C MET A 1 7.94 7.82 3.11
N SER A 2 7.98 7.88 1.80
CA SER A 2 8.03 9.14 1.05
C SER A 2 6.67 9.38 0.42
N ALA A 3 6.19 10.60 0.51
CA ALA A 3 4.90 10.99 -0.05
C ALA A 3 4.96 12.44 -0.53
N VAL A 4 4.20 12.74 -1.57
CA VAL A 4 4.02 14.10 -2.08
C VAL A 4 2.56 14.49 -2.00
N GLY A 5 2.30 15.73 -1.55
CA GLY A 5 0.96 16.27 -1.44
C GLY A 5 0.93 17.77 -1.68
N PHE A 6 -0.26 18.29 -1.89
CA PHE A 6 -0.49 19.71 -2.10
C PHE A 6 -1.49 20.26 -1.07
N CYS A 7 -1.21 21.48 -0.62
CA CYS A 7 -2.15 22.27 0.17
C CYS A 7 -2.11 23.70 -0.39
N GLY A 8 -3.09 24.05 -1.22
CA GLY A 8 -3.07 25.29 -1.99
C GLY A 8 -1.81 25.41 -2.84
N ASN A 9 -1.04 26.46 -2.62
CA ASN A 9 0.23 26.70 -3.31
C ASN A 9 1.46 26.08 -2.62
N TRP A 10 1.27 25.21 -1.66
CA TRP A 10 2.35 24.49 -0.98
C TRP A 10 2.45 23.07 -1.49
N ILE A 11 3.64 22.67 -1.89
CA ILE A 11 3.99 21.26 -2.05
C ILE A 11 4.59 20.76 -0.73
N ILE A 12 4.08 19.63 -0.27
CA ILE A 12 4.52 18.99 0.95
C ILE A 12 5.14 17.64 0.57
N VAL A 13 6.38 17.45 0.96
CA VAL A 13 7.07 16.16 0.78
C VAL A 13 7.44 15.62 2.13
N THR A 14 7.07 14.38 2.38
CA THR A 14 7.48 13.67 3.59
C THR A 14 8.52 12.62 3.22
N CYS A 15 9.50 12.47 4.08
CA CYS A 15 10.48 11.41 3.95
C CYS A 15 10.97 10.95 5.30
N ASP A 16 10.73 9.68 5.62
CA ASP A 16 11.05 9.04 6.89
C ASP A 16 10.53 9.86 8.08
N LYS A 17 11.38 10.67 8.70
CA LYS A 17 11.09 11.46 9.89
C LYS A 17 11.06 12.97 9.63
N LYS A 18 11.13 13.38 8.38
CA LYS A 18 11.13 14.80 8.01
C LYS A 18 9.97 15.13 7.11
N LEU A 19 9.42 16.32 7.33
CA LEU A 19 8.42 16.93 6.48
C LEU A 19 9.01 18.23 5.93
N PHE A 20 8.91 18.42 4.63
CA PHE A 20 9.31 19.62 3.92
C PHE A 20 8.07 20.24 3.29
N ALA A 21 7.88 21.55 3.48
CA ALA A 21 6.85 22.30 2.78
C ALA A 21 7.51 23.47 2.05
N VAL A 22 7.24 23.57 0.74
CA VAL A 22 7.80 24.60 -0.14
C VAL A 22 6.67 25.31 -0.85
N HIS A 23 6.69 26.65 -0.86
CA HIS A 23 5.71 27.43 -1.60
C HIS A 23 6.05 27.41 -3.11
N THR A 24 5.11 26.96 -3.95
CA THR A 24 5.35 26.75 -5.37
C THR A 24 5.44 28.05 -6.17
N LYS A 25 4.69 29.08 -5.79
CA LYS A 25 4.57 30.34 -6.55
C LYS A 25 5.46 31.46 -6.02
N GLU A 26 5.82 31.44 -4.74
CA GLU A 26 6.59 32.52 -4.09
C GLU A 26 7.94 32.01 -3.57
N ALA A 27 8.95 32.89 -3.61
CA ALA A 27 10.25 32.59 -3.01
C ALA A 27 10.17 32.79 -1.48
N ARG A 28 9.70 31.75 -0.78
CA ARG A 28 9.68 31.69 0.68
C ARG A 28 10.71 30.67 1.16
N GLU A 29 11.23 30.86 2.36
CA GLU A 29 12.07 29.85 3.00
C GLU A 29 11.27 28.53 3.17
N PRO A 30 11.89 27.38 2.86
CA PRO A 30 11.27 26.09 3.06
C PRO A 30 10.94 25.86 4.55
N PHE A 31 9.75 25.38 4.83
CA PHE A 31 9.44 24.88 6.17
C PHE A 31 9.95 23.44 6.28
N VAL A 32 10.77 23.17 7.30
CA VAL A 32 11.31 21.85 7.58
C VAL A 32 10.92 21.45 8.99
N PHE A 33 10.20 20.34 9.12
CA PHE A 33 9.85 19.76 10.40
C PHE A 33 10.55 18.40 10.55
N ASP A 34 11.33 18.24 11.63
CA ASP A 34 12.07 17.00 11.91
C ASP A 34 11.39 16.26 13.07
N CYS A 35 10.77 15.12 12.76
CA CYS A 35 10.13 14.24 13.73
C CYS A 35 11.11 13.25 14.38
N SER A 36 12.42 13.32 14.10
CA SER A 36 13.42 12.40 14.67
C SER A 36 13.56 12.52 16.18
N THR A 37 13.26 13.71 16.71
CA THR A 37 13.27 14.02 18.12
C THR A 37 11.94 13.74 18.83
N ALA A 38 10.91 13.30 18.10
CA ALA A 38 9.63 12.93 18.70
C ALA A 38 9.84 11.74 19.65
N GLU A 39 9.72 12.00 20.93
CA GLU A 39 9.88 10.98 21.96
C GLU A 39 8.72 9.98 21.95
N LYS A 40 9.01 8.74 22.33
CA LYS A 40 7.95 7.77 22.65
C LYS A 40 7.20 8.28 23.88
N LYS A 41 5.86 8.13 23.90
CA LYS A 41 5.01 8.55 25.02
C LYS A 41 5.68 8.16 26.35
N PRO A 42 6.13 9.12 27.17
CA PRO A 42 6.65 8.81 28.49
C PRO A 42 5.52 8.24 29.33
N LYS A 43 5.81 7.23 30.14
CA LYS A 43 4.78 6.53 30.94
C LYS A 43 4.02 7.43 31.93
N ASN A 44 4.52 8.64 32.21
CA ASN A 44 4.04 9.48 33.34
C ASN A 44 3.96 10.99 33.05
N THR A 45 3.95 11.47 31.80
CA THR A 45 3.84 12.92 31.54
C THR A 45 2.67 13.22 30.63
N GLN A 46 1.82 14.16 31.05
CA GLN A 46 0.87 14.86 30.20
C GLN A 46 1.68 15.79 29.29
N ASP A 47 2.16 15.30 28.17
CA ASP A 47 2.83 16.12 27.17
C ASP A 47 1.73 16.71 26.27
N GLU A 48 1.38 17.96 26.55
CA GLU A 48 0.25 18.69 25.92
C GLU A 48 0.43 18.93 24.42
N LYS A 49 1.61 18.62 23.84
CA LYS A 49 1.95 18.91 22.44
C LYS A 49 1.90 17.69 21.50
N ASN A 50 1.96 16.49 22.05
CA ASN A 50 2.06 15.27 21.25
C ASN A 50 0.77 14.45 21.32
N ARG A 51 0.26 14.09 20.15
CA ARG A 51 -0.90 13.21 20.01
C ARG A 51 -0.42 11.79 19.70
N TRP A 52 -0.95 10.81 20.40
CA TRP A 52 -0.46 9.44 20.37
C TRP A 52 -1.49 8.48 19.81
N VAL A 53 -1.05 7.59 18.93
CA VAL A 53 -1.76 6.37 18.56
C VAL A 53 -1.06 5.16 19.13
N VAL A 54 -1.78 4.07 19.37
CA VAL A 54 -1.24 2.89 20.07
C VAL A 54 -0.15 2.20 19.26
N ARG A 55 -0.31 2.19 17.93
CA ARG A 55 0.62 1.58 16.99
C ARG A 55 1.01 2.57 15.90
N ARG A 56 1.91 2.14 15.01
CA ARG A 56 2.34 2.97 13.87
C ARG A 56 1.14 3.36 13.00
N CYS A 57 1.01 4.66 12.74
CA CYS A 57 0.05 5.19 11.78
C CYS A 57 0.30 4.58 10.39
N THR A 58 -0.76 4.18 9.72
CA THR A 58 -0.74 3.60 8.37
C THR A 58 -1.38 4.51 7.34
N SER A 59 -2.41 5.25 7.73
CA SER A 59 -3.09 6.23 6.88
C SER A 59 -3.68 7.33 7.74
N LEU A 60 -3.86 8.51 7.14
CA LEU A 60 -4.51 9.65 7.78
C LEU A 60 -5.30 10.46 6.75
N VAL A 61 -6.37 11.07 7.20
CA VAL A 61 -7.22 11.96 6.37
C VAL A 61 -7.88 13.01 7.26
N PHE A 62 -8.03 14.22 6.76
CA PHE A 62 -8.89 15.22 7.38
C PHE A 62 -10.34 15.00 6.94
N THR A 63 -11.28 15.34 7.80
CA THR A 63 -12.68 15.56 7.39
C THR A 63 -12.76 16.70 6.38
N GLN A 64 -13.80 16.74 5.56
CA GLN A 64 -13.99 17.84 4.61
C GLN A 64 -14.21 19.18 5.33
N ALA A 65 -14.80 19.14 6.53
CA ALA A 65 -14.94 20.30 7.40
C ALA A 65 -13.60 20.76 8.03
N GLU A 66 -12.51 19.99 7.86
CA GLU A 66 -11.17 20.23 8.42
C GLU A 66 -11.14 20.38 9.96
N ASP A 67 -12.17 19.91 10.65
CA ASP A 67 -12.31 19.98 12.12
C ASP A 67 -11.76 18.76 12.84
N GLU A 68 -11.68 17.61 12.16
CA GLU A 68 -11.11 16.37 12.69
C GLU A 68 -10.03 15.79 11.77
N LEU A 69 -8.98 15.25 12.38
CA LEU A 69 -7.98 14.40 11.72
C LEU A 69 -8.22 12.95 12.11
N LEU A 70 -8.54 12.12 11.15
CA LEU A 70 -8.72 10.68 11.33
C LEU A 70 -7.41 9.95 11.04
N VAL A 71 -7.02 9.05 11.91
CA VAL A 71 -5.75 8.32 11.84
C VAL A 71 -6.00 6.84 12.02
N ALA A 72 -5.67 6.05 10.99
CA ALA A 72 -5.67 4.60 11.07
C ALA A 72 -4.30 4.08 11.51
N ASP A 73 -4.28 3.02 12.31
CA ASP A 73 -3.06 2.42 12.78
C ASP A 73 -2.88 0.95 12.38
N LYS A 74 -1.69 0.42 12.65
CA LYS A 74 -1.33 -0.98 12.35
C LYS A 74 -2.13 -2.02 13.15
N SER A 75 -2.78 -1.63 14.27
CA SER A 75 -3.65 -2.53 15.04
C SER A 75 -4.99 -2.76 14.37
N GLY A 76 -5.39 -1.88 13.46
CA GLY A 76 -6.71 -1.88 12.84
C GLY A 76 -7.64 -0.83 13.45
N ASP A 77 -7.14 0.03 14.32
CA ASP A 77 -7.89 1.05 15.02
C ASP A 77 -7.88 2.37 14.24
N VAL A 78 -8.97 3.13 14.33
CA VAL A 78 -9.09 4.50 13.83
C VAL A 78 -9.36 5.44 14.99
N TYR A 79 -8.52 6.47 15.10
CA TYR A 79 -8.61 7.54 16.08
C TYR A 79 -9.02 8.84 15.38
N ALA A 80 -9.86 9.64 16.05
CA ALA A 80 -10.15 11.01 15.65
C ALA A 80 -9.46 11.99 16.60
N PHE A 81 -8.84 12.99 16.02
CA PHE A 81 -8.18 14.07 16.73
C PHE A 81 -8.82 15.39 16.31
N SER A 82 -9.30 16.18 17.26
CA SER A 82 -9.83 17.52 16.98
C SER A 82 -8.72 18.44 16.46
N VAL A 83 -8.97 19.14 15.37
CA VAL A 83 -8.10 20.20 14.84
C VAL A 83 -8.33 21.50 15.60
N VAL A 84 -9.59 21.76 15.98
CA VAL A 84 -10.01 22.98 16.69
C VAL A 84 -9.52 22.96 18.13
N GLU A 85 -9.56 21.80 18.77
CA GLU A 85 -9.11 21.60 20.16
C GLU A 85 -7.87 20.69 20.20
N PRO A 86 -6.67 21.20 19.85
CA PRO A 86 -5.48 20.36 19.69
C PRO A 86 -4.98 19.72 21.00
N GLN A 87 -5.41 20.18 22.17
CA GLN A 87 -5.06 19.60 23.47
C GLN A 87 -5.91 18.36 23.82
N LYS A 88 -7.05 18.18 23.16
CA LYS A 88 -7.95 17.05 23.42
C LYS A 88 -7.30 15.74 22.98
N GLU A 89 -7.36 14.72 23.81
CA GLU A 89 -6.88 13.39 23.49
C GLU A 89 -7.64 12.80 22.30
N GLY A 90 -6.97 11.91 21.52
CA GLY A 90 -7.60 11.21 20.40
C GLY A 90 -8.68 10.26 20.90
N GLU A 91 -9.82 10.28 20.22
CA GLU A 91 -10.95 9.40 20.48
C GLU A 91 -10.86 8.16 19.57
N LEU A 92 -10.96 6.96 20.15
CA LEU A 92 -11.10 5.73 19.35
C LEU A 92 -12.49 5.69 18.72
N LYS A 93 -12.55 5.79 17.40
CA LYS A 93 -13.82 5.80 16.64
C LYS A 93 -14.28 4.39 16.27
N MET A 94 -13.38 3.56 15.78
CA MET A 94 -13.70 2.22 15.30
C MET A 94 -12.47 1.33 15.25
N GLY A 95 -12.68 0.01 15.16
CA GLY A 95 -11.63 -0.97 14.99
C GLY A 95 -11.98 -2.02 13.93
N HIS A 96 -10.95 -2.61 13.34
CA HIS A 96 -10.95 -3.77 12.47
C HIS A 96 -10.21 -4.92 13.15
N LEU A 97 -10.51 -6.15 12.74
CA LEU A 97 -9.74 -7.33 13.17
C LEU A 97 -8.41 -7.47 12.41
N SER A 98 -8.23 -6.71 11.36
CA SER A 98 -7.05 -6.74 10.51
C SER A 98 -6.41 -5.35 10.42
N MET A 99 -5.12 -5.33 10.05
CA MET A 99 -4.36 -4.10 9.87
C MET A 99 -5.02 -3.20 8.82
N LEU A 100 -5.30 -1.96 9.18
CA LEU A 100 -5.73 -0.93 8.24
C LEU A 100 -4.55 -0.43 7.40
N LEU A 101 -4.79 -0.25 6.10
CA LEU A 101 -3.78 0.18 5.14
C LEU A 101 -4.14 1.50 4.47
N ALA A 102 -5.43 1.76 4.25
CA ALA A 102 -5.92 2.99 3.66
C ALA A 102 -7.20 3.46 4.37
N LEU A 103 -7.39 4.76 4.35
CA LEU A 103 -8.48 5.47 5.01
C LEU A 103 -8.86 6.67 4.15
N THR A 104 -10.15 6.89 3.96
CA THR A 104 -10.70 8.10 3.33
C THR A 104 -12.06 8.45 3.91
N VAL A 105 -12.58 9.64 3.61
CA VAL A 105 -13.86 10.16 4.05
C VAL A 105 -14.66 10.61 2.83
N SER A 106 -15.99 10.40 2.84
CA SER A 106 -16.86 10.91 1.77
C SER A 106 -16.84 12.43 1.72
N LEU A 107 -17.12 12.99 0.53
CA LEU A 107 -17.05 14.45 0.30
C LEU A 107 -18.08 15.26 1.12
N ASP A 108 -19.07 14.60 1.69
CA ASP A 108 -20.11 15.16 2.55
C ASP A 108 -19.90 14.87 4.05
N ASP A 109 -18.74 14.30 4.42
CA ASP A 109 -18.43 13.85 5.78
C ASP A 109 -19.46 12.87 6.39
N LYS A 110 -20.22 12.19 5.55
CA LYS A 110 -21.22 11.22 6.02
C LYS A 110 -20.62 9.87 6.35
N TYR A 111 -19.63 9.43 5.55
CA TYR A 111 -19.03 8.12 5.65
C TYR A 111 -17.52 8.17 5.87
N ILE A 112 -17.03 7.25 6.69
CA ILE A 112 -15.64 6.86 6.81
C ILE A 112 -15.45 5.53 6.08
N ILE A 113 -14.47 5.48 5.18
CA ILE A 113 -14.18 4.33 4.34
C ILE A 113 -12.78 3.84 4.67
N THR A 114 -12.69 2.59 5.06
CA THR A 114 -11.47 1.96 5.54
C THR A 114 -11.15 0.71 4.73
N ALA A 115 -9.87 0.48 4.46
CA ALA A 115 -9.41 -0.70 3.75
C ALA A 115 -8.33 -1.43 4.56
N ASP A 116 -8.44 -2.75 4.58
CA ASP A 116 -7.61 -3.59 5.43
C ASP A 116 -6.74 -4.59 4.64
N ARG A 117 -5.84 -5.25 5.37
CA ARG A 117 -4.99 -6.32 4.84
C ARG A 117 -5.78 -7.55 4.40
N ASP A 118 -6.98 -7.76 4.95
CA ASP A 118 -7.82 -8.93 4.66
C ASP A 118 -8.84 -8.65 3.56
N GLU A 119 -8.46 -7.81 2.58
CA GLU A 119 -9.17 -7.57 1.30
C GLU A 119 -10.48 -6.80 1.43
N LYS A 120 -10.83 -6.34 2.63
CA LYS A 120 -12.12 -5.69 2.88
C LYS A 120 -12.00 -4.18 2.78
N ILE A 121 -12.99 -3.59 2.12
CA ILE A 121 -13.29 -2.18 2.22
C ILE A 121 -14.59 -2.06 2.98
N ARG A 122 -14.57 -1.34 4.10
CA ARG A 122 -15.74 -1.13 4.95
C ARG A 122 -16.15 0.34 4.90
N VAL A 123 -17.43 0.57 4.63
CA VAL A 123 -18.06 1.89 4.65
C VAL A 123 -18.90 1.99 5.90
N SER A 124 -18.60 2.95 6.77
CA SER A 124 -19.32 3.18 8.02
C SER A 124 -19.76 4.63 8.13
N HIS A 125 -20.80 4.91 8.91
CA HIS A 125 -21.18 6.29 9.19
C HIS A 125 -20.13 7.00 10.04
N LEU A 126 -19.63 8.16 9.61
CA LEU A 126 -18.53 8.86 10.29
C LEU A 126 -18.89 9.25 11.74
N ARG A 127 -20.11 9.70 11.99
CA ARG A 127 -20.58 10.11 13.32
C ARG A 127 -20.91 8.94 14.25
N SER A 128 -21.19 7.76 13.68
CA SER A 128 -21.51 6.53 14.42
C SER A 128 -20.88 5.32 13.72
N PRO A 129 -19.54 5.14 13.82
CA PRO A 129 -18.79 4.19 12.99
C PRO A 129 -19.09 2.72 13.25
N TYR A 130 -19.80 2.41 14.33
CA TYR A 130 -20.37 1.08 14.58
C TYR A 130 -21.54 0.75 13.62
N ASN A 131 -22.17 1.76 13.01
CA ASN A 131 -23.15 1.57 11.95
C ASN A 131 -22.44 1.42 10.62
N ILE A 132 -22.43 0.19 10.11
CA ILE A 132 -21.85 -0.13 8.81
C ILE A 132 -22.91 0.08 7.74
N GLN A 133 -22.57 0.88 6.72
CA GLN A 133 -23.41 1.11 5.56
C GLN A 133 -23.29 -0.05 4.57
N SER A 134 -22.06 -0.40 4.21
CA SER A 134 -21.78 -1.43 3.20
C SER A 134 -20.38 -2.00 3.35
N PHE A 135 -20.10 -3.06 2.61
CA PHE A 135 -18.77 -3.57 2.32
C PHE A 135 -18.59 -3.66 0.81
N CYS A 136 -17.45 -3.17 0.30
CA CYS A 136 -17.01 -3.41 -1.07
C CYS A 136 -16.09 -4.64 -1.05
N LEU A 137 -16.61 -5.78 -1.51
CA LEU A 137 -15.92 -7.07 -1.47
C LEU A 137 -15.64 -7.57 -2.90
N GLY A 138 -14.40 -7.98 -3.18
CA GLY A 138 -14.02 -8.48 -4.52
C GLY A 138 -12.52 -8.44 -4.79
N HIS A 139 -11.73 -7.76 -3.98
CA HIS A 139 -10.28 -7.89 -4.00
C HIS A 139 -9.84 -9.26 -3.46
N ARG A 140 -8.68 -9.75 -3.92
CA ARG A 140 -8.13 -11.07 -3.55
C ARG A 140 -6.88 -10.96 -2.68
N GLN A 141 -6.35 -9.74 -2.53
CA GLN A 141 -5.22 -9.39 -1.67
C GLN A 141 -5.55 -8.09 -0.93
N PHE A 142 -4.65 -7.67 -0.08
CA PHE A 142 -4.79 -6.45 0.72
C PHE A 142 -5.11 -5.24 -0.16
N VAL A 143 -5.93 -4.32 0.38
CA VAL A 143 -6.28 -3.07 -0.29
C VAL A 143 -5.38 -1.96 0.23
N SER A 144 -4.59 -1.36 -0.64
CA SER A 144 -3.48 -0.45 -0.32
C SER A 144 -3.79 1.02 -0.57
N ALA A 145 -4.76 1.32 -1.44
CA ALA A 145 -5.12 2.67 -1.83
C ALA A 145 -6.63 2.83 -1.97
N LEU A 146 -7.13 3.98 -1.55
CA LEU A 146 -8.52 4.42 -1.70
C LEU A 146 -8.54 5.85 -2.24
N GLN A 147 -9.41 6.14 -3.21
CA GLN A 147 -9.63 7.47 -3.76
C GLN A 147 -11.11 7.68 -4.08
N ILE A 148 -11.74 8.69 -3.47
CA ILE A 148 -13.07 9.15 -3.87
C ILE A 148 -12.92 10.12 -5.03
N LEU A 149 -13.82 10.03 -5.98
CA LEU A 149 -13.81 10.87 -7.18
C LEU A 149 -14.62 12.14 -6.94
N SER A 150 -14.00 13.31 -7.14
CA SER A 150 -14.66 14.61 -6.93
C SER A 150 -15.87 14.84 -7.84
N THR A 151 -15.80 14.32 -9.07
CA THR A 151 -16.89 14.44 -10.05
C THR A 151 -18.03 13.44 -9.86
N HIS A 152 -17.77 12.36 -9.14
CA HIS A 152 -18.73 11.29 -8.85
C HIS A 152 -18.67 10.95 -7.36
N PRO A 153 -19.33 11.73 -6.49
CA PRO A 153 -19.16 11.63 -5.03
C PRO A 153 -19.47 10.26 -4.42
N HIS A 154 -20.26 9.44 -5.11
CA HIS A 154 -20.61 8.08 -4.69
C HIS A 154 -19.66 7.00 -5.22
N TRP A 155 -18.67 7.38 -6.03
CA TRP A 155 -17.72 6.45 -6.62
C TRP A 155 -16.40 6.42 -5.85
N LEU A 156 -15.97 5.21 -5.55
CA LEU A 156 -14.70 4.92 -4.89
C LEU A 156 -13.82 4.10 -5.82
N LEU A 157 -12.57 4.54 -5.99
CA LEU A 157 -11.50 3.74 -6.56
C LEU A 157 -10.72 3.06 -5.45
N SER A 158 -10.37 1.80 -5.66
CA SER A 158 -9.49 1.05 -4.78
C SER A 158 -8.40 0.32 -5.55
N GLY A 159 -7.19 0.37 -5.02
CA GLY A 159 -6.03 -0.37 -5.52
C GLY A 159 -5.60 -1.46 -4.55
N SER A 160 -5.14 -2.58 -5.08
CA SER A 160 -4.83 -3.76 -4.27
C SER A 160 -3.50 -4.42 -4.66
N GLY A 161 -3.00 -5.27 -3.77
CA GLY A 161 -1.90 -6.19 -4.02
C GLY A 161 -2.23 -7.33 -4.98
N ASP A 162 -3.50 -7.46 -5.43
CA ASP A 162 -3.92 -8.42 -6.44
C ASP A 162 -3.74 -7.93 -7.89
N GLY A 163 -3.12 -6.75 -8.07
CA GLY A 163 -2.87 -6.16 -9.39
C GLY A 163 -4.09 -5.55 -10.05
N THR A 164 -5.17 -5.32 -9.30
CA THR A 164 -6.39 -4.74 -9.85
C THR A 164 -6.67 -3.34 -9.31
N LEU A 165 -7.24 -2.50 -10.16
CA LEU A 165 -7.92 -1.26 -9.83
C LEU A 165 -9.41 -1.49 -9.96
N LYS A 166 -10.18 -1.25 -8.90
CA LYS A 166 -11.63 -1.45 -8.90
C LYS A 166 -12.36 -0.14 -8.64
N LEU A 167 -13.49 0.02 -9.33
CA LEU A 167 -14.44 1.11 -9.14
C LEU A 167 -15.70 0.57 -8.48
N TRP A 168 -16.16 1.27 -7.45
CA TRP A 168 -17.31 0.88 -6.62
C TRP A 168 -18.34 2.00 -6.54
N ASP A 169 -19.60 1.65 -6.46
CA ASP A 169 -20.59 2.43 -5.74
C ASP A 169 -20.46 2.04 -4.26
N TYR A 170 -19.83 2.90 -3.47
CA TYR A 170 -19.50 2.54 -2.09
C TYR A 170 -20.70 2.54 -1.14
N GLU A 171 -21.78 3.28 -1.45
CA GLU A 171 -22.98 3.26 -0.61
C GLU A 171 -23.70 1.92 -0.67
N SER A 172 -23.79 1.34 -1.87
CA SER A 172 -24.37 -0.01 -2.06
C SER A 172 -23.35 -1.14 -1.86
N GLY A 173 -22.05 -0.84 -1.95
CA GLY A 173 -20.97 -1.83 -1.95
C GLY A 173 -20.80 -2.56 -3.29
N SER A 174 -21.49 -2.12 -4.34
CA SER A 174 -21.49 -2.79 -5.64
C SER A 174 -20.23 -2.46 -6.44
N GLU A 175 -19.58 -3.49 -7.01
CA GLU A 175 -18.51 -3.32 -7.98
C GLU A 175 -19.08 -2.83 -9.31
N LEU A 176 -18.62 -1.67 -9.76
CA LEU A 176 -19.03 -1.09 -11.05
C LEU A 176 -18.11 -1.52 -12.17
N GLN A 177 -16.81 -1.63 -11.91
CA GLN A 177 -15.79 -2.03 -12.88
C GLN A 177 -14.54 -2.54 -12.20
N SER A 178 -13.86 -3.50 -12.84
CA SER A 178 -12.54 -4.00 -12.43
C SER A 178 -11.58 -3.92 -13.60
N CYS A 179 -10.41 -3.31 -13.38
CA CYS A 179 -9.33 -3.21 -14.35
C CYS A 179 -8.15 -4.03 -13.87
N ASP A 180 -7.73 -5.03 -14.63
CA ASP A 180 -6.52 -5.82 -14.38
C ASP A 180 -5.30 -5.11 -14.98
N LEU A 181 -4.41 -4.62 -14.15
CA LEU A 181 -3.25 -3.84 -14.58
C LEU A 181 -2.17 -4.70 -15.24
N ARG A 182 -2.18 -6.02 -15.04
CA ARG A 182 -1.26 -6.97 -15.71
C ARG A 182 -1.50 -7.02 -17.20
N GLN A 183 -2.77 -6.97 -17.63
CA GLN A 183 -3.15 -7.01 -19.05
C GLN A 183 -2.72 -5.74 -19.80
N LEU A 184 -2.45 -4.67 -19.06
CA LEU A 184 -1.96 -3.43 -19.63
C LEU A 184 -0.44 -3.44 -19.83
N ASP A 185 0.30 -4.44 -19.35
CA ASP A 185 1.78 -4.49 -19.36
C ASP A 185 2.31 -5.55 -20.32
N GLU A 186 2.20 -5.32 -21.64
CA GLU A 186 2.73 -6.23 -22.67
C GLU A 186 4.28 -6.23 -22.79
N THR A 187 4.99 -5.32 -22.10
CA THR A 187 6.41 -5.04 -22.37
C THR A 187 7.41 -5.43 -21.29
N THR A 188 6.99 -5.85 -20.10
CA THR A 188 7.90 -6.16 -18.98
C THR A 188 7.82 -7.61 -18.52
N SER A 189 8.08 -8.57 -19.43
CA SER A 189 8.20 -9.96 -18.99
C SER A 189 9.63 -10.46 -19.08
N SER A 190 10.47 -10.13 -18.10
CA SER A 190 11.56 -11.03 -17.72
C SER A 190 10.92 -12.27 -17.08
N GLU A 191 11.34 -13.47 -17.48
CA GLU A 191 10.70 -14.73 -17.04
C GLU A 191 10.73 -14.95 -15.51
N ALA A 192 11.55 -14.21 -14.78
CA ALA A 192 11.70 -14.31 -13.34
C ALA A 192 10.65 -13.52 -12.51
N ASP A 193 9.96 -12.53 -13.10
CA ASP A 193 8.99 -11.67 -12.40
C ASP A 193 7.52 -11.95 -12.76
N LYS A 194 7.26 -12.98 -13.56
CA LYS A 194 5.90 -13.33 -14.03
C LYS A 194 4.97 -13.82 -12.90
N ASP A 195 5.49 -14.16 -11.75
CA ASP A 195 4.72 -14.76 -10.66
C ASP A 195 4.20 -13.75 -9.61
N LYS A 196 4.55 -12.46 -9.72
CA LYS A 196 4.08 -11.45 -8.75
C LYS A 196 3.17 -10.43 -9.41
N ASP A 197 1.96 -10.32 -8.87
CA ASP A 197 1.01 -9.29 -9.29
C ASP A 197 1.55 -7.88 -8.98
N PRO A 198 1.39 -6.89 -9.89
CA PRO A 198 1.80 -5.52 -9.64
C PRO A 198 0.95 -4.93 -8.51
N THR A 199 1.56 -4.63 -7.38
CA THR A 199 0.86 -4.05 -6.23
C THR A 199 0.56 -2.59 -6.50
N VAL A 200 -0.72 -2.21 -6.53
CA VAL A 200 -1.11 -0.80 -6.58
C VAL A 200 -0.72 -0.13 -5.27
N CYS A 201 0.08 0.91 -5.32
CA CYS A 201 0.53 1.62 -4.11
C CYS A 201 -0.05 3.04 -3.99
N ARG A 202 -0.46 3.64 -5.09
CA ARG A 202 -1.09 4.97 -5.13
C ARG A 202 -2.14 5.05 -6.21
N VAL A 203 -3.26 5.69 -5.89
CA VAL A 203 -4.29 6.12 -6.82
C VAL A 203 -4.55 7.60 -6.51
N THR A 204 -4.55 8.45 -7.52
CA THR A 204 -4.86 9.88 -7.39
C THR A 204 -5.65 10.35 -8.59
N SER A 205 -6.52 11.34 -8.41
CA SER A 205 -7.32 11.93 -9.49
C SER A 205 -6.98 13.41 -9.70
N SER A 206 -7.08 13.87 -10.93
CA SER A 206 -6.95 15.30 -11.24
C SER A 206 -8.09 16.09 -10.57
N THR A 207 -7.86 17.38 -10.36
CA THR A 207 -8.83 18.27 -9.69
C THR A 207 -10.14 18.40 -10.46
N ASP A 208 -10.08 18.34 -11.79
CA ASP A 208 -11.25 18.30 -12.67
C ASP A 208 -11.93 16.92 -12.73
N GLY A 209 -11.33 15.92 -12.09
CA GLY A 209 -11.81 14.53 -12.00
C GLY A 209 -11.83 13.79 -13.33
N GLN A 210 -11.18 14.30 -14.38
CA GLN A 210 -11.17 13.66 -15.70
C GLN A 210 -10.13 12.53 -15.78
N TYR A 211 -9.01 12.69 -15.08
CA TYR A 211 -7.88 11.76 -15.13
C TYR A 211 -7.62 11.11 -13.79
N VAL A 212 -7.24 9.85 -13.84
CA VAL A 212 -6.79 9.06 -12.70
C VAL A 212 -5.40 8.53 -13.00
N ALA A 213 -4.46 8.78 -12.11
CA ALA A 213 -3.12 8.21 -12.18
C ALA A 213 -2.96 7.08 -11.16
N VAL A 214 -2.39 5.98 -11.61
CA VAL A 214 -2.16 4.77 -10.83
C VAL A 214 -0.68 4.43 -10.85
N GLN A 215 -0.11 4.27 -9.66
CA GLN A 215 1.25 3.85 -9.44
C GLN A 215 1.27 2.44 -8.85
N CYS A 216 2.10 1.56 -9.41
CA CYS A 216 2.40 0.26 -8.86
C CYS A 216 3.77 0.23 -8.19
N ASP A 217 3.91 -0.59 -7.16
CA ASP A 217 5.17 -0.75 -6.42
C ASP A 217 6.26 -1.33 -7.33
N ARG A 218 7.41 -0.68 -7.35
CA ARG A 218 8.59 -1.08 -8.15
C ARG A 218 8.38 -1.16 -9.66
N VAL A 219 7.35 -0.50 -10.17
CA VAL A 219 7.10 -0.43 -11.61
C VAL A 219 7.42 0.99 -12.09
N PRO A 220 8.36 1.18 -13.04
CA PRO A 220 8.74 2.49 -13.56
C PRO A 220 7.75 2.99 -14.63
N ILE A 221 6.46 2.71 -14.45
CA ILE A 221 5.39 3.11 -15.34
C ILE A 221 4.22 3.63 -14.51
N LEU A 222 3.69 4.78 -14.89
CA LEU A 222 2.42 5.27 -14.41
C LEU A 222 1.32 4.95 -15.42
N GLN A 223 0.25 4.34 -14.94
CA GLN A 223 -0.95 4.09 -15.75
C GLN A 223 -1.91 5.27 -15.57
N LEU A 224 -2.40 5.81 -16.68
CA LEU A 224 -3.37 6.90 -16.68
C LEU A 224 -4.69 6.41 -17.27
N PHE A 225 -5.76 6.76 -16.60
CA PHE A 225 -7.13 6.44 -17.00
C PHE A 225 -7.93 7.72 -17.16
N THR A 226 -8.97 7.68 -17.99
CA THR A 226 -10.01 8.70 -18.07
C THR A 226 -11.32 8.16 -17.54
N LEU A 227 -12.08 9.04 -16.90
CA LEU A 227 -13.44 8.74 -16.48
C LEU A 227 -14.41 9.09 -17.62
N THR A 228 -15.30 8.17 -17.93
CA THR A 228 -16.35 8.37 -18.92
C THR A 228 -17.72 8.10 -18.32
N GLN A 229 -18.75 8.73 -18.87
CA GLN A 229 -20.13 8.48 -18.45
C GLN A 229 -20.82 7.39 -19.29
N LYS A 230 -20.06 6.62 -20.07
CA LYS A 230 -20.60 5.51 -20.87
C LYS A 230 -21.05 4.38 -19.94
N ASP A 231 -22.17 3.76 -20.24
CA ASP A 231 -22.80 2.76 -19.38
C ASP A 231 -21.93 1.53 -19.10
N ASN A 232 -21.09 1.11 -20.05
CA ASN A 232 -20.33 -0.14 -19.97
C ASN A 232 -18.86 0.04 -19.57
N GLU A 233 -18.27 1.21 -19.77
CA GLU A 233 -16.87 1.49 -19.41
C GLU A 233 -16.78 2.87 -18.77
N LYS A 234 -16.69 2.90 -17.47
CA LYS A 234 -16.58 4.13 -16.69
C LYS A 234 -15.13 4.60 -16.55
N LEU A 235 -14.22 3.66 -16.42
CA LEU A 235 -12.79 3.87 -16.28
C LEU A 235 -12.07 3.26 -17.49
N VAL A 236 -11.54 4.11 -18.36
CA VAL A 236 -10.91 3.73 -19.63
C VAL A 236 -9.42 4.01 -19.57
N PRO A 237 -8.54 3.03 -19.89
CA PRO A 237 -7.11 3.30 -20.04
C PRO A 237 -6.87 4.41 -21.06
N HIS A 238 -6.11 5.43 -20.68
CA HIS A 238 -5.80 6.59 -21.52
C HIS A 238 -4.40 6.50 -22.10
N SER A 239 -3.38 6.45 -21.25
CA SER A 239 -1.99 6.46 -21.64
C SER A 239 -1.09 5.90 -20.56
N ARG A 240 0.17 5.70 -20.90
CA ARG A 240 1.23 5.27 -19.98
C ARG A 240 2.36 6.27 -19.99
N ILE A 241 2.92 6.57 -18.84
CA ILE A 241 4.13 7.37 -18.71
C ILE A 241 5.25 6.44 -18.27
N SER A 242 6.22 6.20 -19.15
CA SER A 242 7.44 5.47 -18.79
C SER A 242 8.40 6.40 -18.08
N LEU A 243 8.88 5.99 -16.92
CA LEU A 243 9.77 6.75 -16.07
C LEU A 243 11.19 6.17 -16.11
N PRO A 244 12.23 6.99 -15.90
CA PRO A 244 13.62 6.52 -15.87
C PRO A 244 13.96 5.62 -14.68
N CYS A 245 13.19 5.73 -13.58
CA CYS A 245 13.27 4.87 -12.39
C CYS A 245 11.91 4.78 -11.72
N CYS A 246 11.80 3.90 -10.72
CA CYS A 246 10.54 3.71 -10.01
C CYS A 246 10.14 4.98 -9.25
N PRO A 247 8.89 5.44 -9.39
CA PRO A 247 8.41 6.59 -8.64
C PRO A 247 8.20 6.21 -7.16
N LEU A 248 8.45 7.17 -6.29
CA LEU A 248 8.22 7.03 -4.85
C LEU A 248 6.78 7.38 -4.47
N ASP A 249 6.27 8.43 -5.09
CA ASP A 249 4.88 8.86 -4.96
C ASP A 249 4.47 9.77 -6.12
N VAL A 250 3.18 9.93 -6.31
CA VAL A 250 2.59 10.72 -7.39
C VAL A 250 1.35 11.44 -6.91
N ASN A 251 1.18 12.69 -7.33
CA ASN A 251 -0.02 13.45 -7.04
C ASN A 251 -0.28 14.54 -8.09
N PHE A 252 -1.55 14.89 -8.28
CA PHE A 252 -1.93 16.04 -9.10
C PHE A 252 -1.84 17.33 -8.29
N ASP A 253 -1.39 18.41 -8.93
CA ASP A 253 -1.47 19.75 -8.37
C ASP A 253 -2.84 20.40 -8.67
N PRO A 254 -3.13 21.56 -8.07
CA PRO A 254 -4.40 22.28 -8.34
C PRO A 254 -4.60 22.69 -9.79
N GLU A 255 -3.53 22.80 -10.56
CA GLU A 255 -3.55 23.13 -11.99
C GLU A 255 -3.75 21.89 -12.90
N GLY A 256 -3.88 20.69 -12.31
CA GLY A 256 -4.09 19.43 -13.04
C GLY A 256 -2.82 18.84 -13.63
N ARG A 257 -1.62 19.32 -13.25
CA ARG A 257 -0.34 18.74 -13.64
C ARG A 257 0.01 17.59 -12.69
N LEU A 258 0.58 16.53 -13.22
CA LEU A 258 0.99 15.37 -12.44
C LEU A 258 2.44 15.53 -11.97
N TRP A 259 2.63 15.60 -10.67
CA TRP A 259 3.92 15.65 -10.03
C TRP A 259 4.36 14.26 -9.60
N VAL A 260 5.58 13.90 -9.95
CA VAL A 260 6.16 12.58 -9.67
C VAL A 260 7.41 12.77 -8.83
N LEU A 261 7.40 12.19 -7.64
CA LEU A 261 8.57 12.09 -6.77
C LEU A 261 9.36 10.86 -7.17
N MET A 262 10.61 11.06 -7.58
CA MET A 262 11.46 10.01 -8.13
C MET A 262 12.52 9.55 -7.14
N ASP A 263 12.95 8.29 -7.25
CA ASP A 263 14.13 7.77 -6.54
C ASP A 263 15.42 8.13 -7.34
N SER A 264 15.69 9.42 -7.46
CA SER A 264 16.83 9.94 -8.21
C SER A 264 17.33 11.24 -7.60
N SER A 265 18.63 11.33 -7.35
CA SER A 265 19.31 12.56 -6.87
C SER A 265 19.36 13.66 -7.93
N ASP A 266 19.44 13.29 -9.20
CA ASP A 266 19.61 14.24 -10.31
C ASP A 266 18.29 14.91 -10.69
N ALA A 267 17.19 14.14 -10.67
CA ALA A 267 15.85 14.61 -10.99
C ALA A 267 14.84 14.09 -9.97
N PRO A 268 14.86 14.60 -8.71
CA PRO A 268 14.01 14.10 -7.63
C PRO A 268 12.53 14.36 -7.84
N LEU A 269 12.19 15.35 -8.65
CA LEU A 269 10.81 15.71 -8.99
C LEU A 269 10.70 15.91 -10.50
N GLN A 270 9.62 15.39 -11.06
CA GLN A 270 9.24 15.61 -12.45
C GLN A 270 7.79 16.07 -12.50
N ILE A 271 7.47 16.90 -13.50
CA ILE A 271 6.11 17.36 -13.75
C ILE A 271 5.69 16.90 -15.13
N TYR A 272 4.50 16.33 -15.21
CA TYR A 272 3.87 15.96 -16.46
C TYR A 272 2.61 16.80 -16.67
N SER A 273 2.44 17.31 -17.87
CA SER A 273 1.26 18.09 -18.27
C SER A 273 0.61 17.47 -19.50
N LEU A 274 -0.68 17.57 -19.59
CA LEU A 274 -1.43 17.11 -20.76
C LEU A 274 -1.26 18.11 -21.90
N THR A 275 -0.67 17.67 -23.02
CA THR A 275 -0.45 18.47 -24.23
C THR A 275 -1.02 17.71 -25.42
N HIS A 276 -2.02 18.26 -26.10
CA HIS A 276 -2.62 17.65 -27.29
C HIS A 276 -3.01 16.16 -27.13
N SER A 277 -3.55 15.80 -25.96
CA SER A 277 -3.98 14.43 -25.61
C SER A 277 -2.84 13.47 -25.22
N SER A 278 -1.61 13.95 -25.07
CA SER A 278 -0.48 13.18 -24.54
C SER A 278 0.07 13.82 -23.25
N TRP A 279 0.56 12.99 -22.33
CA TRP A 279 1.22 13.44 -21.12
C TRP A 279 2.72 13.60 -21.39
N GLU A 280 3.19 14.82 -21.30
CA GLU A 280 4.58 15.16 -21.60
C GLU A 280 5.29 15.71 -20.37
N CYS A 281 6.56 15.34 -20.20
CA CYS A 281 7.40 15.86 -19.14
C CYS A 281 7.75 17.33 -19.43
N VAL A 282 7.44 18.22 -18.48
CA VAL A 282 7.70 19.65 -18.60
C VAL A 282 8.93 20.02 -17.77
N ALA A 283 10.08 20.17 -18.45
CA ALA A 283 11.37 20.40 -17.79
C ALA A 283 11.58 21.85 -17.28
N HIS A 284 10.94 22.83 -17.92
CA HIS A 284 11.20 24.25 -17.66
C HIS A 284 10.06 24.98 -16.97
N VAL A 285 9.65 24.46 -15.81
CA VAL A 285 8.64 25.12 -14.98
C VAL A 285 9.34 25.83 -13.83
N PRO A 286 9.11 27.16 -13.64
CA PRO A 286 9.74 27.92 -12.54
C PRO A 286 9.50 27.32 -11.16
N GLU A 287 8.31 26.75 -10.95
CA GLU A 287 7.89 26.06 -9.72
C GLU A 287 8.78 24.83 -9.45
N LEU A 288 9.03 24.01 -10.48
CA LEU A 288 9.87 22.82 -10.37
C LEU A 288 11.31 23.20 -9.95
N ASN A 289 11.88 24.20 -10.59
CA ASN A 289 13.23 24.68 -10.27
C ASN A 289 13.33 25.18 -8.83
N ARG A 290 12.32 25.91 -8.37
CA ARG A 290 12.24 26.43 -6.99
C ARG A 290 12.18 25.31 -5.98
N VAL A 291 11.27 24.38 -6.20
CA VAL A 291 11.05 23.23 -5.30
C VAL A 291 12.29 22.33 -5.28
N THR A 292 12.85 21.99 -6.44
CA THR A 292 14.07 21.15 -6.54
C THR A 292 15.26 21.82 -5.84
N LYS A 293 15.44 23.15 -6.01
CA LYS A 293 16.50 23.88 -5.31
C LYS A 293 16.34 23.82 -3.79
N ALA A 294 15.10 23.90 -3.29
CA ALA A 294 14.81 23.81 -1.87
C ALA A 294 15.04 22.41 -1.31
N PHE A 295 14.80 21.36 -2.09
CA PHE A 295 15.00 19.97 -1.68
C PHE A 295 16.44 19.48 -1.77
N ARG A 296 17.23 20.00 -2.70
CA ARG A 296 18.60 19.53 -2.98
C ARG A 296 19.48 19.37 -1.73
N PRO A 297 19.52 20.33 -0.78
CA PRO A 297 20.32 20.20 0.45
C PRO A 297 19.90 19.05 1.36
N HIS A 298 18.70 18.53 1.19
CA HIS A 298 18.09 17.51 2.06
C HIS A 298 18.01 16.13 1.42
N TRP A 299 18.46 16.00 0.15
CA TRP A 299 18.31 14.78 -0.64
C TRP A 299 19.04 13.57 -0.05
N GLU A 300 20.23 13.73 0.51
CA GLU A 300 20.94 12.61 1.16
C GLU A 300 20.15 11.97 2.29
N THR A 301 19.40 12.78 3.04
CA THR A 301 18.50 12.28 4.10
C THR A 301 17.29 11.54 3.50
N LEU A 302 16.81 12.00 2.36
CA LEU A 302 15.75 11.37 1.59
C LEU A 302 16.18 10.00 1.07
N GLU A 303 17.34 9.92 0.44
CA GLU A 303 17.90 8.70 -0.18
C GLU A 303 18.14 7.57 0.85
N ALA A 304 18.66 7.90 2.02
CA ALA A 304 18.95 6.91 3.06
C ALA A 304 17.69 6.16 3.55
N SER A 305 16.53 6.82 3.54
CA SER A 305 15.26 6.22 3.97
C SER A 305 14.59 5.38 2.88
N LEU A 306 14.95 5.58 1.61
CA LEU A 306 14.34 4.90 0.46
C LEU A 306 14.80 3.46 0.33
N ARG A 307 16.05 3.17 0.71
CA ARG A 307 16.69 1.84 0.57
C ARG A 307 16.13 0.76 1.51
N THR A 308 15.28 1.13 2.48
CA THR A 308 14.87 0.21 3.56
C THR A 308 13.46 -0.36 3.43
N ASN A 309 12.66 -0.02 2.41
CA ASN A 309 11.23 -0.29 2.45
C ASN A 309 10.70 -1.30 1.42
N ASN A 310 10.71 -2.57 1.77
CA ASN A 310 9.79 -3.58 1.22
C ASN A 310 8.41 -3.48 1.93
N ARG A 311 7.67 -2.40 1.65
CA ARG A 311 6.42 -2.07 2.36
C ARG A 311 5.36 -3.14 2.19
N PHE A 312 5.26 -3.74 1.03
CA PHE A 312 4.14 -4.60 0.64
C PHE A 312 4.45 -6.10 0.68
N GLU A 313 5.74 -6.51 0.65
CA GLU A 313 6.11 -7.94 0.62
C GLU A 313 5.52 -8.76 1.77
N GLN A 314 5.47 -8.19 2.97
CA GLN A 314 4.94 -8.88 4.16
C GLN A 314 3.40 -8.86 4.25
N LEU A 315 2.72 -8.14 3.35
CA LEU A 315 1.27 -8.01 3.36
C LEU A 315 0.59 -9.11 2.55
N HIS A 316 1.27 -9.66 1.53
CA HIS A 316 0.73 -10.75 0.73
C HIS A 316 0.39 -11.95 1.61
N LYS A 317 -0.79 -12.51 1.37
CA LYS A 317 -1.20 -13.76 2.03
C LYS A 317 -0.38 -14.90 1.48
N VAL A 318 0.34 -15.59 2.35
CA VAL A 318 0.96 -16.87 2.02
C VAL A 318 -0.11 -17.93 2.18
N THR A 319 -0.56 -18.50 1.08
CA THR A 319 -1.51 -19.63 1.09
C THR A 319 -0.75 -20.87 1.54
N PHE A 320 -0.93 -21.25 2.79
CA PHE A 320 -0.43 -22.53 3.27
C PHE A 320 -1.47 -23.60 2.95
N ASP A 321 -1.17 -24.48 2.01
CA ASP A 321 -1.94 -25.71 1.85
C ASP A 321 -1.58 -26.67 3.00
N ASN A 322 -2.26 -26.49 4.12
CA ASN A 322 -2.09 -27.32 5.30
C ASN A 322 -2.38 -28.81 5.03
N VAL A 323 -3.23 -29.09 4.04
CA VAL A 323 -3.59 -30.46 3.65
C VAL A 323 -2.43 -31.10 2.90
N ALA A 324 -1.86 -30.40 1.90
CA ALA A 324 -0.68 -30.89 1.16
C ALA A 324 0.52 -31.14 2.09
N VAL A 325 0.82 -30.16 2.96
CA VAL A 325 1.88 -30.29 3.97
C VAL A 325 1.65 -31.46 4.93
N TYR A 326 0.41 -31.67 5.38
CA TYR A 326 0.04 -32.81 6.22
C TYR A 326 0.22 -34.12 5.47
N LEU A 327 -0.25 -34.23 4.24
CA LEU A 327 -0.13 -35.43 3.42
C LEU A 327 1.33 -35.76 3.14
N GLN A 328 2.14 -34.77 2.82
CA GLN A 328 3.58 -34.95 2.61
C GLN A 328 4.28 -35.46 3.87
N LYS A 329 4.02 -34.86 5.03
CA LYS A 329 4.55 -35.33 6.33
C LYS A 329 4.05 -36.74 6.69
N LYS A 330 2.80 -37.07 6.37
CA LYS A 330 2.24 -38.41 6.58
C LYS A 330 2.95 -39.42 5.69
N GLN A 331 3.21 -39.09 4.42
CA GLN A 331 3.91 -39.94 3.49
C GLN A 331 5.35 -40.21 3.91
N GLN A 332 6.09 -39.17 4.30
CA GLN A 332 7.45 -39.32 4.87
C GLN A 332 7.50 -40.26 6.07
N ARG A 333 6.54 -40.12 7.01
CA ARG A 333 6.46 -41.03 8.16
C ARG A 333 6.19 -42.49 7.77
N LEU A 334 5.35 -42.73 6.75
CA LEU A 334 5.09 -44.07 6.25
C LEU A 334 6.32 -44.67 5.58
N GLU A 335 7.05 -43.92 4.80
CA GLU A 335 8.33 -44.34 4.17
C GLU A 335 9.39 -44.66 5.20
N GLU A 336 9.56 -43.83 6.24
CA GLU A 336 10.47 -44.10 7.35
C GLU A 336 10.09 -45.37 8.13
N GLN A 337 8.80 -45.62 8.33
CA GLN A 337 8.32 -46.86 8.99
C GLN A 337 8.57 -48.08 8.11
N GLN A 338 8.41 -47.98 6.80
CA GLN A 338 8.73 -49.09 5.88
C GLN A 338 10.22 -49.39 5.85
N LEU A 339 11.06 -48.36 5.81
CA LEU A 339 12.53 -48.51 5.90
C LEU A 339 12.95 -49.16 7.21
N LYS A 340 12.39 -48.77 8.34
CA LYS A 340 12.67 -49.40 9.64
C LYS A 340 12.21 -50.86 9.70
N ARG A 341 11.07 -51.20 9.07
CA ARG A 341 10.58 -52.61 8.99
C ARG A 341 11.45 -53.47 8.09
N SER A 342 11.88 -52.95 6.94
CA SER A 342 12.76 -53.68 6.01
C SER A 342 14.17 -53.86 6.59
N GLY A 343 14.73 -52.84 7.27
CA GLY A 343 15.99 -52.94 7.99
C GLY A 343 15.94 -53.91 9.15
N GLY A 344 14.82 -53.97 9.89
CA GLY A 344 14.61 -54.94 10.97
C GLY A 344 14.47 -56.39 10.48
N GLN A 345 13.90 -56.62 9.29
CA GLN A 345 13.84 -57.96 8.67
C GLN A 345 15.21 -58.42 8.17
N ARG A 346 16.01 -57.53 7.55
CA ARG A 346 17.39 -57.87 7.16
C ARG A 346 18.27 -58.20 8.36
N ALA A 347 18.13 -57.48 9.48
CA ALA A 347 18.86 -57.77 10.71
C ALA A 347 18.44 -59.08 11.37
N LYS A 348 17.15 -59.46 11.29
CA LYS A 348 16.66 -60.78 11.75
C LYS A 348 17.10 -61.91 10.83
N CYS A 349 17.13 -61.72 9.51
CA CYS A 349 17.62 -62.72 8.56
C CYS A 349 19.12 -62.98 8.74
N ASN A 350 19.93 -61.94 8.89
CA ASN A 350 21.35 -62.06 9.17
C ASN A 350 21.67 -62.71 10.53
N LYS A 351 20.86 -62.47 11.58
CA LYS A 351 21.01 -63.19 12.86
C LYS A 351 20.62 -64.64 12.78
N ARG A 352 19.64 -65.00 11.93
CA ARG A 352 19.25 -66.41 11.71
C ARG A 352 20.29 -67.16 10.89
N ALA A 353 20.82 -66.54 9.81
CA ALA A 353 21.93 -67.12 9.03
C ALA A 353 23.21 -67.30 9.84
N LYS A 354 23.54 -66.37 10.75
CA LYS A 354 24.70 -66.50 11.64
C LYS A 354 24.56 -67.61 12.70
N LYS A 355 23.30 -67.86 13.17
CA LYS A 355 22.99 -68.91 14.12
C LYS A 355 23.04 -70.33 13.46
N GLU A 356 22.63 -70.42 12.18
CA GLU A 356 22.72 -71.67 11.39
C GLU A 356 24.15 -72.02 11.02
N THR A 357 25.04 -71.05 10.76
CA THR A 357 26.47 -71.28 10.48
C THR A 357 27.25 -71.65 11.74
N GLU A 358 26.88 -71.17 12.94
CA GLU A 358 27.49 -71.53 14.19
C GLU A 358 27.07 -72.95 14.70
N ALA A 359 25.92 -73.47 14.25
CA ALA A 359 25.41 -74.76 14.61
C ALA A 359 26.06 -75.91 13.80
N VAL A 360 26.77 -75.63 12.69
CA VAL A 360 27.42 -76.63 11.81
C VAL A 360 28.92 -76.84 12.12
N THR A 361 29.47 -76.07 13.06
CA THR A 361 30.93 -76.14 13.39
C THR A 361 31.17 -76.60 14.81
N GLN A 362 30.46 -77.59 15.33
CA GLN A 362 30.91 -78.32 16.50
C GLN A 362 31.52 -79.65 16.02
N PRO A 363 32.82 -79.90 16.27
CA PRO A 363 33.40 -81.19 15.98
C PRO A 363 33.03 -82.24 17.05
N PHE A 364 32.62 -83.40 16.57
CA PHE A 364 32.52 -84.56 17.41
C PHE A 364 33.87 -84.89 18.03
N ALA A 365 33.92 -84.95 19.34
CA ALA A 365 34.91 -85.67 20.13
C ALA A 365 34.21 -86.49 21.21
#